data_b45f01fe98e2ca467bbdd9a324735f54
#
_entry.id   b45f01fe98e2ca467bbdd9a324735f54
#
_cell.length_a   1.000
_cell.length_b   1.000
_cell.length_c   1.000
_cell.angle_alpha   90.00
_cell.angle_beta   90.00
_cell.angle_gamma   90.00
#
_symmetry.space_group_name_H-M   'P 1'
#
loop_
_entity.id
_entity.type
_entity.pdbx_description
1 polymer ?
#
loop_
_entity_poly.entity_id
_entity_poly.type
_entity_poly.pdbx_seq_one_letter_code
_entity_poly.pdbx_strand_id
1 'polypeptide(L)'
;MLAVHALDAGHTGLARLFGEETGDEVDKFARAAWRPGPGGVPVLEVCTSWFVGRTLERIPVGDHTAVVLEPVDVAHAPGLRPLRFADVKDLAPGHPA
;
A
#
# COMPACT_ATOMS: atom_id res chain seq x y z
N MET A 1 2.22 -2.93 -13.23
CA MET A 1 0.95 -2.60 -12.52
C MET A 1 1.18 -2.52 -11.03
N LEU A 2 0.50 -1.61 -10.36
CA LEU A 2 0.53 -1.48 -8.91
C LEU A 2 -0.88 -1.45 -8.36
N ALA A 3 -1.08 -2.05 -7.18
CA ALA A 3 -2.30 -1.92 -6.42
C ALA A 3 -2.08 -0.90 -5.29
N VAL A 4 -2.95 0.09 -5.20
CA VAL A 4 -2.92 1.12 -4.17
C VAL A 4 -4.12 0.91 -3.26
N HIS A 5 -3.86 0.74 -1.97
CA HIS A 5 -4.87 0.41 -0.98
C HIS A 5 -5.11 1.58 -0.04
N ALA A 6 -6.38 1.87 0.23
CA ALA A 6 -6.76 2.79 1.28
C ALA A 6 -6.92 2.00 2.58
N LEU A 7 -6.13 2.34 3.60
CA LEU A 7 -6.21 1.68 4.89
C LEU A 7 -7.30 2.32 5.74
N ASP A 8 -8.10 1.47 6.39
CA ASP A 8 -9.06 1.89 7.41
C ASP A 8 -8.33 2.17 8.74
N ALA A 9 -8.95 2.97 9.61
CA ALA A 9 -8.38 3.33 10.91
C ALA A 9 -8.03 2.11 11.79
N GLY A 10 -8.64 0.95 11.54
CA GLY A 10 -8.32 -0.30 12.22
C GLY A 10 -7.10 -1.03 11.68
N HIS A 11 -6.48 -0.55 10.61
CA HIS A 11 -5.38 -1.25 9.92
C HIS A 11 -3.98 -0.77 10.33
N THR A 12 -3.79 -0.34 11.59
CA THR A 12 -2.47 0.10 12.08
C THR A 12 -1.41 -0.99 11.95
N GLY A 13 -1.79 -2.26 12.15
CA GLY A 13 -0.86 -3.39 11.99
C GLY A 13 -0.34 -3.54 10.57
N LEU A 14 -1.19 -3.33 9.56
CA LEU A 14 -0.75 -3.34 8.16
C LEU A 14 0.18 -2.16 7.87
N ALA A 15 -0.15 -0.96 8.37
CA ALA A 15 0.70 0.21 8.19
C ALA A 15 2.09 -0.03 8.80
N ARG A 16 2.16 -0.65 9.98
CA ARG A 16 3.44 -1.00 10.60
C ARG A 16 4.21 -2.03 9.78
N LEU A 17 3.53 -3.09 9.31
CA LEU A 17 4.18 -4.12 8.50
C LEU A 17 4.81 -3.53 7.24
N PHE A 18 4.07 -2.71 6.49
CA PHE A 18 4.55 -2.17 5.23
C PHE A 18 5.40 -0.90 5.39
N GLY A 19 5.24 -0.17 6.51
CA GLY A 19 5.93 1.10 6.73
C GLY A 19 7.20 1.01 7.57
N GLU A 20 7.32 0.05 8.47
CA GLU A 20 8.47 -0.07 9.39
C GLU A 20 9.50 -1.11 8.96
N GLU A 21 9.09 -2.15 8.24
CA GLU A 21 9.97 -3.26 7.86
C GLU A 21 10.30 -3.18 6.37
N THR A 22 11.55 -3.48 6.01
CA THR A 22 11.95 -3.47 4.60
C THR A 22 11.60 -4.79 3.93
N GLY A 23 11.33 -4.74 2.62
CA GLY A 23 11.12 -5.95 1.82
C GLY A 23 12.37 -6.83 1.71
N ASP A 24 13.57 -6.29 1.98
CA ASP A 24 14.82 -7.05 1.99
C ASP A 24 14.95 -7.94 3.22
N GLU A 25 14.32 -7.57 4.34
CA GLU A 25 14.40 -8.30 5.61
C GLU A 25 13.18 -9.18 5.85
N VAL A 26 12.01 -8.78 5.35
CA VAL A 26 10.74 -9.42 5.65
C VAL A 26 9.95 -9.64 4.37
N ASP A 27 9.48 -10.86 4.15
CA ASP A 27 8.47 -11.12 3.14
C ASP A 27 7.11 -10.70 3.68
N LYS A 28 6.71 -9.47 3.35
CA LYS A 28 5.48 -8.88 3.84
C LYS A 28 4.24 -9.63 3.37
N PHE A 29 4.29 -10.22 2.18
CA PHE A 29 3.18 -10.99 1.63
C PHE A 29 3.03 -12.37 2.25
N ALA A 30 4.03 -12.87 2.96
CA ALA A 30 3.89 -14.06 3.79
C ALA A 30 3.16 -13.77 5.10
N ARG A 31 3.11 -12.48 5.53
CA ARG A 31 2.53 -12.05 6.80
C ARG A 31 1.19 -11.35 6.66
N ALA A 32 0.72 -11.12 5.45
CA ALA A 32 -0.56 -10.48 5.17
C ALA A 32 -1.36 -11.33 4.18
N ALA A 33 -2.65 -11.53 4.45
CA ALA A 33 -3.52 -12.24 3.53
C ALA A 33 -3.75 -11.40 2.26
N TRP A 34 -3.54 -11.99 1.10
CA TRP A 34 -3.71 -11.33 -0.17
C TRP A 34 -4.24 -12.30 -1.23
N ARG A 35 -4.75 -11.74 -2.30
CA ARG A 35 -5.17 -12.50 -3.49
C ARG A 35 -4.70 -11.79 -4.75
N PRO A 36 -4.57 -12.51 -5.88
CA PRO A 36 -4.30 -11.85 -7.17
C PRO A 36 -5.47 -10.96 -7.56
N GLY A 37 -5.18 -9.72 -7.88
CA GLY A 37 -6.13 -8.77 -8.44
C GLY A 37 -5.96 -8.61 -9.95
N PRO A 38 -6.52 -7.54 -10.54
CA PRO A 38 -6.35 -7.24 -11.96
C PRO A 38 -4.86 -7.22 -12.35
N GLY A 39 -4.52 -7.87 -13.46
CA GLY A 39 -3.13 -7.97 -13.90
C GLY A 39 -2.23 -8.84 -13.01
N GLY A 40 -2.80 -9.60 -12.07
CA GLY A 40 -2.05 -10.47 -11.16
C GLY A 40 -1.40 -9.76 -9.99
N VAL A 41 -1.65 -8.46 -9.79
CA VAL A 41 -1.06 -7.71 -8.67
C VAL A 41 -1.66 -8.17 -7.34
N PRO A 42 -0.87 -8.18 -6.24
CA PRO A 42 -1.41 -8.54 -4.93
C PRO A 42 -2.43 -7.52 -4.45
N VAL A 43 -3.59 -7.99 -4.01
CA VAL A 43 -4.61 -7.20 -3.35
C VAL A 43 -4.78 -7.75 -1.94
N LEU A 44 -4.62 -6.89 -0.92
CA LEU A 44 -4.77 -7.28 0.47
C LEU A 44 -6.24 -7.57 0.78
N GLU A 45 -6.52 -8.76 1.30
CA GLU A 45 -7.90 -9.24 1.48
C GLU A 45 -8.72 -8.39 2.46
N VAL A 46 -8.07 -7.79 3.46
CA VAL A 46 -8.76 -6.95 4.45
C VAL A 46 -9.07 -5.55 3.94
N CYS A 47 -8.50 -5.14 2.83
CA CYS A 47 -8.73 -3.82 2.24
C CYS A 47 -9.89 -3.89 1.26
N THR A 48 -10.92 -3.09 1.50
CA THR A 48 -12.14 -3.05 0.68
C THR A 48 -12.15 -1.89 -0.31
N SER A 49 -11.24 -0.95 -0.16
CA SER A 49 -11.08 0.19 -1.07
C SER A 49 -9.66 0.21 -1.61
N TRP A 50 -9.54 0.05 -2.92
CA TRP A 50 -8.25 0.01 -3.61
C TRP A 50 -8.44 0.35 -5.08
N PHE A 51 -7.35 0.71 -5.75
CA PHE A 51 -7.33 0.73 -7.20
C PHE A 51 -6.07 0.05 -7.72
N VAL A 52 -6.15 -0.44 -8.94
CA VAL A 52 -4.99 -0.95 -9.68
C VAL A 52 -4.70 0.01 -10.81
N GLY A 53 -3.46 0.41 -10.93
CA GLY A 53 -2.99 1.30 -11.97
C GLY A 53 -1.86 0.70 -12.78
N ARG A 54 -1.83 1.08 -14.07
CA ARG A 54 -0.71 0.79 -14.95
C ARG A 54 0.33 1.88 -14.77
N THR A 55 1.59 1.50 -14.56
CA THR A 55 2.68 2.46 -14.44
C THR A 55 2.97 3.09 -15.79
N LEU A 56 2.81 4.41 -15.89
CA LEU A 56 3.13 5.19 -17.07
C LEU A 56 4.54 5.76 -17.00
N GLU A 57 4.97 6.20 -15.82
CA GLU A 57 6.24 6.87 -15.64
C GLU A 57 6.73 6.70 -14.20
N ARG A 58 8.05 6.62 -14.02
CA ARG A 58 8.72 6.65 -12.72
C ARG A 58 9.70 7.81 -12.73
N ILE A 59 9.64 8.67 -11.71
CA ILE A 59 10.47 9.87 -11.63
C ILE A 59 11.23 9.82 -10.31
N PRO A 60 12.56 9.59 -10.33
CA PRO A 60 13.37 9.64 -9.12
C PRO A 60 13.40 11.07 -8.55
N VAL A 61 13.14 11.20 -7.26
CA VAL A 61 13.15 12.48 -6.54
C VAL A 61 13.84 12.28 -5.20
N GLY A 62 15.14 12.52 -5.11
CA GLY A 62 15.90 12.28 -3.88
C GLY A 62 15.86 10.81 -3.48
N ASP A 63 15.39 10.53 -2.25
CA ASP A 63 15.22 9.17 -1.73
C ASP A 63 13.82 8.59 -2.02
N HIS A 64 13.04 9.26 -2.86
CA HIS A 64 11.70 8.85 -3.25
C HIS A 64 11.61 8.64 -4.76
N THR A 65 10.64 7.86 -5.17
CA THR A 65 10.28 7.73 -6.58
C THR A 65 8.81 8.13 -6.74
N ALA A 66 8.56 9.13 -7.57
CA ALA A 66 7.20 9.45 -7.99
C ALA A 66 6.77 8.47 -9.07
N VAL A 67 5.56 7.93 -8.96
CA VAL A 67 5.03 6.99 -9.94
C VAL A 67 3.72 7.56 -10.48
N VAL A 68 3.67 7.69 -11.80
CA VAL A 68 2.44 8.11 -12.49
C VAL A 68 1.68 6.86 -12.90
N LEU A 69 0.45 6.73 -12.41
CA LEU A 69 -0.40 5.58 -12.67
C LEU A 69 -1.64 5.96 -13.46
N GLU A 70 -1.99 5.12 -14.42
CA GLU A 70 -3.29 5.16 -15.08
C GLU A 70 -4.20 4.14 -14.40
N PRO A 71 -5.27 4.57 -13.71
CA PRO A 71 -6.18 3.61 -13.08
C PRO A 71 -6.85 2.72 -14.10
N VAL A 72 -6.89 1.41 -13.85
CA VAL A 72 -7.52 0.43 -14.74
C VAL A 72 -8.66 -0.33 -14.06
N ASP A 73 -8.66 -0.40 -12.72
CA ASP A 73 -9.75 -1.02 -11.97
C ASP A 73 -9.81 -0.44 -10.56
N VAL A 74 -11.00 -0.38 -10.00
CA VAL A 74 -11.27 0.26 -8.71
C VAL A 74 -12.26 -0.60 -7.93
N ALA A 75 -12.00 -0.77 -6.63
CA ALA A 75 -12.97 -1.27 -5.68
C ALA A 75 -13.21 -0.23 -4.60
N HIS A 76 -14.43 -0.11 -4.14
CA HIS A 76 -14.81 0.85 -3.13
C HIS A 76 -15.88 0.28 -2.21
N ALA A 77 -15.73 0.48 -0.91
CA ALA A 77 -16.75 0.18 0.07
C ALA A 77 -17.14 1.45 0.81
N PRO A 78 -18.44 1.71 1.04
CA PRO A 78 -18.88 2.86 1.82
C PRO A 78 -18.45 2.73 3.27
N GLY A 79 -18.31 3.85 3.96
CA GLY A 79 -18.02 3.88 5.38
C GLY A 79 -16.54 3.72 5.75
N LEU A 80 -15.62 3.80 4.77
CA LEU A 80 -14.20 3.82 5.09
C LEU A 80 -13.87 5.01 5.99
N ARG A 81 -13.22 4.73 7.12
CA ARG A 81 -12.63 5.75 7.98
C ARG A 81 -11.13 5.72 7.78
N PRO A 82 -10.56 6.62 6.97
CA PRO A 82 -9.16 6.52 6.56
C PRO A 82 -8.20 6.53 7.75
N LEU A 83 -7.19 5.66 7.68
CA LEU A 83 -6.05 5.73 8.58
C LEU A 83 -5.28 7.01 8.26
N ARG A 84 -5.10 7.87 9.27
CA ARG A 84 -4.43 9.16 9.09
C ARG A 84 -2.97 9.06 9.51
N PHE A 85 -2.15 9.99 9.00
CA PHE A 85 -0.76 10.09 9.44
C PHE A 85 -0.67 10.25 10.97
N ALA A 86 -1.59 10.98 11.58
CA ALA A 86 -1.64 11.17 13.03
C ALA A 86 -1.77 9.84 13.81
N ASP A 87 -2.34 8.81 13.19
CA ASP A 87 -2.55 7.50 13.82
C ASP A 87 -1.28 6.64 13.80
N VAL A 88 -0.31 6.97 12.94
CA VAL A 88 0.91 6.20 12.70
C VAL A 88 2.17 7.06 12.68
N LYS A 89 2.10 8.28 13.20
CA LYS A 89 3.23 9.22 13.19
C LYS A 89 4.46 8.73 13.97
N ASP A 90 4.28 7.73 14.82
CA ASP A 90 5.35 7.11 15.60
C ASP A 90 6.06 5.97 14.85
N LEU A 91 5.65 5.67 13.62
CA LEU A 91 6.30 4.64 12.83
C LEU A 91 7.72 5.06 12.46
N ALA A 92 8.68 4.15 12.67
CA ALA A 92 10.04 4.33 12.18
C ALA A 92 10.13 3.81 10.75
N PRO A 93 10.80 4.54 9.82
CA PRO A 93 11.03 4.01 8.48
C PRO A 93 11.91 2.76 8.56
N GLY A 94 11.65 1.79 7.69
CA GLY A 94 12.42 0.55 7.62
C GLY A 94 13.78 0.69 6.97
N HIS A 95 14.17 1.91 6.56
CA HIS A 95 15.43 2.22 5.90
C HIS A 95 15.85 3.65 6.28
N PRO A 96 17.16 3.97 6.18
CA PRO A 96 17.61 5.36 6.35
C PRO A 96 16.99 6.27 5.29
N ALA A 97 16.61 7.46 5.72
CA ALA A 97 16.07 8.47 4.81
C ALA A 97 17.17 9.07 3.92
#